data_b21416c05f4a50407fab8df01a5b4976
#
_entry.id   b21416c05f4a50407fab8df01a5b4976
#
_cell.length_a   1.000
_cell.length_b   1.000
_cell.length_c   1.000
_cell.angle_alpha   90.00
_cell.angle_beta   90.00
_cell.angle_gamma   90.00
#
_symmetry.space_group_name_H-M   'P 1'
#
loop_
_entity.id
_entity.type
_entity.pdbx_description
1 polymer ?
#
loop_
_entity_poly.entity_id
_entity_poly.type
_entity_poly.pdbx_seq_one_letter_code
_entity_poly.pdbx_strand_id
1 'polypeptide(L)'
;MFYPFNAHVATDETKKARAIRRDEDAILLDSYLSIAHVYIQRAISHGNSQTYAYCPYALRNQFAETLRTSGFIVEPSEHNVTHFIVKWEEE
;
A
#
# COMPACT_ATOMS: atom_id res chain seq x y z
N MET A 1 -47.82 6.18 2.16
CA MET A 1 -47.03 5.01 2.59
C MET A 1 -45.62 5.46 3.02
N PHE A 2 -45.24 5.06 4.19
CA PHE A 2 -43.95 5.42 4.75
C PHE A 2 -42.86 4.45 4.23
N TYR A 3 -41.79 4.99 3.66
CA TYR A 3 -40.66 4.21 3.20
C TYR A 3 -39.48 4.42 4.15
N PRO A 4 -39.06 3.39 4.94
CA PRO A 4 -38.06 3.55 5.98
C PRO A 4 -36.64 3.81 5.47
N PHE A 5 -36.35 3.45 4.21
CA PHE A 5 -35.05 3.67 3.59
C PHE A 5 -35.12 4.89 2.68
N ASN A 6 -34.49 5.98 3.08
CA ASN A 6 -34.49 7.24 2.33
C ASN A 6 -33.06 7.68 2.00
N ALA A 7 -32.93 8.80 1.28
CA ALA A 7 -31.64 9.31 0.84
C ALA A 7 -30.69 9.64 2.00
N HIS A 8 -31.24 10.10 3.13
CA HIS A 8 -30.43 10.40 4.32
C HIS A 8 -29.82 9.14 4.91
N VAL A 9 -30.61 8.07 5.06
CA VAL A 9 -30.13 6.78 5.54
C VAL A 9 -29.11 6.18 4.57
N ALA A 10 -29.38 6.24 3.27
CA ALA A 10 -28.44 5.77 2.26
C ALA A 10 -27.10 6.53 2.32
N THR A 11 -27.13 7.84 2.54
CA THR A 11 -25.93 8.64 2.69
C THR A 11 -25.12 8.24 3.93
N ASP A 12 -25.80 8.04 5.07
CA ASP A 12 -25.12 7.62 6.30
C ASP A 12 -24.48 6.24 6.16
N GLU A 13 -25.18 5.29 5.54
CA GLU A 13 -24.65 3.94 5.30
C GLU A 13 -23.46 3.99 4.35
N THR A 14 -23.51 4.84 3.32
CA THR A 14 -22.39 5.02 2.40
C THR A 14 -21.16 5.58 3.12
N LYS A 15 -21.34 6.56 4.00
CA LYS A 15 -20.24 7.13 4.78
C LYS A 15 -19.62 6.08 5.70
N LYS A 16 -20.43 5.24 6.35
CA LYS A 16 -19.95 4.15 7.19
C LYS A 16 -19.16 3.12 6.39
N ALA A 17 -19.66 2.74 5.21
CA ALA A 17 -18.98 1.81 4.33
C ALA A 17 -17.65 2.36 3.85
N ARG A 18 -17.57 3.66 3.52
CA ARG A 18 -16.32 4.31 3.12
C ARG A 18 -15.31 4.35 4.26
N ALA A 19 -15.74 4.62 5.49
CA ALA A 19 -14.88 4.62 6.66
C ALA A 19 -14.28 3.23 6.93
N ILE A 20 -15.10 2.19 6.87
CA ILE A 20 -14.66 0.80 7.01
C ILE A 20 -13.64 0.44 5.92
N ARG A 21 -13.91 0.84 4.68
CA ARG A 21 -13.02 0.58 3.55
C ARG A 21 -11.65 1.25 3.72
N ARG A 22 -11.61 2.48 4.24
CA ARG A 22 -10.35 3.17 4.54
C ARG A 22 -9.54 2.43 5.59
N ASP A 23 -10.20 1.92 6.64
CA ASP A 23 -9.53 1.15 7.69
C ASP A 23 -8.98 -0.17 7.13
N GLU A 24 -9.74 -0.86 6.28
CA GLU A 24 -9.29 -2.07 5.60
C GLU A 24 -8.10 -1.81 4.69
N ASP A 25 -8.12 -0.73 3.91
CA ASP A 25 -7.01 -0.34 3.06
C ASP A 25 -5.76 -0.02 3.87
N ALA A 26 -5.90 0.66 5.00
CA ALA A 26 -4.78 0.96 5.90
C ALA A 26 -4.16 -0.32 6.48
N ILE A 27 -4.98 -1.29 6.88
CA ILE A 27 -4.51 -2.59 7.38
C ILE A 27 -3.79 -3.35 6.26
N LEU A 28 -4.33 -3.36 5.05
CA LEU A 28 -3.69 -3.99 3.90
C LEU A 28 -2.36 -3.33 3.57
N LEU A 29 -2.32 -2.01 3.57
CA LEU A 29 -1.09 -1.27 3.31
C LEU A 29 -0.01 -1.63 4.34
N ASP A 30 -0.34 -1.65 5.63
CA ASP A 30 0.58 -2.05 6.69
C ASP A 30 1.08 -3.48 6.49
N SER A 31 0.23 -4.39 6.06
CA SER A 31 0.61 -5.78 5.77
C SER A 31 1.64 -5.86 4.66
N TYR A 32 1.43 -5.13 3.55
CA TYR A 32 2.38 -5.11 2.44
C TYR A 32 3.68 -4.41 2.80
N LEU A 33 3.62 -3.35 3.61
CA LEU A 33 4.82 -2.69 4.12
C LEU A 33 5.64 -3.61 5.03
N SER A 34 4.98 -4.39 5.86
CA SER A 34 5.64 -5.38 6.74
C SER A 34 6.34 -6.47 5.92
N ILE A 35 5.70 -6.96 4.86
CA ILE A 35 6.30 -7.93 3.94
C ILE A 35 7.51 -7.32 3.23
N ALA A 36 7.38 -6.09 2.75
CA ALA A 36 8.50 -5.37 2.12
C ALA A 36 9.68 -5.22 3.08
N HIS A 37 9.41 -4.92 4.35
CA HIS A 37 10.44 -4.81 5.38
C HIS A 37 11.21 -6.12 5.55
N VAL A 38 10.52 -7.26 5.53
CA VAL A 38 11.16 -8.57 5.59
C VAL A 38 12.07 -8.80 4.39
N TYR A 39 11.61 -8.46 3.18
CA TYR A 39 12.44 -8.59 1.98
C TYR A 39 13.66 -7.67 2.02
N ILE A 40 13.51 -6.44 2.51
CA ILE A 40 14.61 -5.49 2.68
C ILE A 40 15.65 -6.09 3.64
N GLN A 41 15.23 -6.62 4.78
CA GLN A 41 16.13 -7.21 5.77
C GLN A 41 16.86 -8.42 5.20
N ARG A 42 16.20 -9.27 4.43
CA ARG A 42 16.83 -10.42 3.75
C ARG A 42 17.87 -9.96 2.76
N ALA A 43 17.56 -8.94 1.95
CA ALA A 43 18.50 -8.40 0.98
C ALA A 43 19.74 -7.82 1.67
N ILE A 44 19.57 -7.11 2.78
CA ILE A 44 20.68 -6.60 3.59
C ILE A 44 21.56 -7.76 4.10
N SER A 45 20.94 -8.83 4.59
CA SER A 45 21.67 -10.02 5.07
C SER A 45 22.49 -10.68 3.98
N HIS A 46 22.05 -10.58 2.72
CA HIS A 46 22.80 -11.11 1.57
C HIS A 46 23.77 -10.09 0.96
N GLY A 47 23.88 -8.87 1.53
CA GLY A 47 24.76 -7.84 1.02
C GLY A 47 24.23 -7.08 -0.17
N ASN A 48 22.94 -7.20 -0.46
CA ASN A 48 22.30 -6.49 -1.56
C ASN A 48 21.82 -5.09 -1.12
N SER A 49 21.79 -4.16 -2.06
CA SER A 49 21.34 -2.78 -1.84
C SER A 49 19.96 -2.50 -2.39
N GLN A 50 19.29 -3.51 -2.92
CA GLN A 50 17.96 -3.40 -3.50
C GLN A 50 17.19 -4.70 -3.35
N THR A 51 15.88 -4.61 -3.44
CA THR A 51 14.97 -5.76 -3.45
C THR A 51 13.71 -5.43 -4.24
N TYR A 52 12.91 -6.43 -4.52
CA TYR A 52 11.60 -6.24 -5.10
C TYR A 52 10.53 -6.27 -4.00
N ALA A 53 9.51 -5.47 -4.18
CA ALA A 53 8.35 -5.46 -3.28
C ALA A 53 7.07 -5.55 -4.09
N TYR A 54 6.11 -6.31 -3.60
CA TYR A 54 4.79 -6.47 -4.21
C TYR A 54 3.78 -5.56 -3.51
N CYS A 55 2.94 -4.92 -4.32
CA CYS A 55 1.82 -4.15 -3.79
C CYS A 55 0.69 -4.15 -4.81
N PRO A 56 -0.58 -4.39 -4.40
CA PRO A 56 -1.71 -4.27 -5.31
C PRO A 56 -1.77 -2.90 -5.97
N TYR A 57 -2.23 -2.86 -7.21
CA TYR A 57 -2.31 -1.63 -8.00
C TYR A 57 -3.05 -0.51 -7.27
N ALA A 58 -4.13 -0.84 -6.55
CA ALA A 58 -4.95 0.14 -5.84
C ALA A 58 -4.18 0.86 -4.72
N LEU A 59 -3.15 0.25 -4.15
CA LEU A 59 -2.37 0.80 -3.03
C LEU A 59 -0.97 1.27 -3.46
N ARG A 60 -0.62 1.16 -4.74
CA ARG A 60 0.74 1.39 -5.22
C ARG A 60 1.28 2.79 -4.89
N ASN A 61 0.48 3.83 -5.03
CA ASN A 61 0.92 5.20 -4.78
C ASN A 61 1.20 5.42 -3.30
N GLN A 62 0.32 4.98 -2.42
CA GLN A 62 0.48 5.10 -0.98
C GLN A 62 1.67 4.28 -0.48
N PHE A 63 1.83 3.07 -1.00
CA PHE A 63 2.94 2.18 -0.69
C PHE A 63 4.29 2.81 -1.07
N ALA A 64 4.41 3.27 -2.31
CA ALA A 64 5.63 3.90 -2.80
C ALA A 64 5.95 5.18 -2.03
N GLU A 65 4.94 6.02 -1.77
CA GLU A 65 5.12 7.28 -1.06
C GLU A 65 5.56 7.06 0.39
N THR A 66 4.99 6.07 1.06
CA THR A 66 5.38 5.71 2.43
C THR A 66 6.85 5.29 2.49
N LEU A 67 7.29 4.46 1.56
CA LEU A 67 8.69 4.04 1.49
C LEU A 67 9.63 5.20 1.16
N ARG A 68 9.24 6.07 0.23
CA ARG A 68 10.03 7.26 -0.12
C ARG A 68 10.18 8.21 1.06
N THR A 69 9.12 8.39 1.83
CA THR A 69 9.15 9.23 3.05
C THR A 69 10.12 8.66 4.08
N SER A 70 10.31 7.34 4.10
CA SER A 70 11.28 6.68 4.98
C SER A 70 12.71 6.69 4.44
N GLY A 71 12.94 7.31 3.30
CA GLY A 71 14.28 7.46 2.72
C GLY A 71 14.66 6.43 1.68
N PHE A 72 13.75 5.53 1.31
CA PHE A 72 14.01 4.55 0.25
C PHE A 72 13.79 5.16 -1.13
N ILE A 73 14.53 4.64 -2.10
CA ILE A 73 14.31 4.94 -3.52
C ILE A 73 13.38 3.86 -4.05
N VAL A 74 12.24 4.27 -4.58
CA VAL A 74 11.22 3.34 -5.08
C VAL A 74 10.98 3.61 -6.55
N GLU A 75 11.22 2.59 -7.36
CA GLU A 75 11.03 2.65 -8.81
C GLU A 75 10.02 1.60 -9.25
N PRO A 76 9.13 1.89 -10.21
CA PRO A 76 8.23 0.88 -10.75
C PRO A 76 9.02 -0.15 -11.54
N SER A 77 8.60 -1.43 -11.45
CA SER A 77 9.17 -2.48 -12.30
C SER A 77 8.68 -2.33 -13.73
N GLU A 78 9.59 -2.44 -14.69
CA GLU A 78 9.23 -2.39 -16.12
C GLU A 78 8.39 -3.57 -16.56
N HIS A 79 8.52 -4.70 -15.88
CA HIS A 79 7.88 -5.95 -16.26
C HIS A 79 6.54 -6.20 -15.58
N ASN A 80 6.26 -5.52 -14.47
CA ASN A 80 5.04 -5.77 -13.70
C ASN A 80 4.62 -4.52 -12.91
N VAL A 81 3.41 -4.04 -13.17
CA VAL A 81 2.85 -2.85 -12.51
C VAL A 81 2.59 -3.04 -11.01
N THR A 82 2.54 -4.30 -10.54
CA THR A 82 2.32 -4.60 -9.12
C THR A 82 3.61 -4.78 -8.33
N HIS A 83 4.77 -4.64 -8.99
CA HIS A 83 6.07 -4.78 -8.35
C HIS A 83 6.84 -3.47 -8.39
N PHE A 84 7.59 -3.21 -7.31
CA PHE A 84 8.50 -2.08 -7.21
C PHE A 84 9.90 -2.57 -6.94
N ILE A 85 10.87 -1.80 -7.42
CA ILE A 85 12.28 -1.96 -7.05
C ILE A 85 12.52 -0.97 -5.91
N VAL A 86 12.90 -1.48 -4.74
CA VAL A 86 13.19 -0.68 -3.55
C VAL A 86 14.69 -0.69 -3.32
N LYS A 87 15.30 0.49 -3.34
CA LYS A 87 16.75 0.69 -3.15
C LYS A 87 16.99 1.56 -1.93
N TRP A 88 18.12 1.35 -1.25
CA TRP A 88 18.52 2.17 -0.11
C TRP A 88 19.95 2.67 -0.17
N GLU A 89 20.68 2.30 -1.20
CA GLU A 89 21.98 2.89 -1.48
C GLU A 89 21.96 3.57 -2.84
N GLU A 90 22.54 4.76 -2.89
CA GLU A 90 22.79 5.47 -4.14
C GLU A 90 24.21 5.15 -4.60
N GLU A 91 24.30 4.78 -5.84
CA GLU A 91 25.60 4.62 -6.50
C GLU A 91 25.87 5.82 -7.39
#